data_f889f2bd961474845af5f8d5251e1496
#
_entry.id   f889f2bd961474845af5f8d5251e1496
#
_cell.length_a   1.000
_cell.length_b   1.000
_cell.length_c   1.000
_cell.angle_alpha   90.00
_cell.angle_beta   90.00
_cell.angle_gamma   90.00
#
_symmetry.space_group_name_H-M   'P 1'
#
loop_
_entity.id
_entity.type
_entity.pdbx_description
1 polymer ?
#
loop_
_entity_poly.entity_id
_entity_poly.type
_entity_poly.pdbx_seq_one_letter_code
_entity_poly.pdbx_strand_id
1 'polypeptide(L)'
;MKKVSRRALFALALAIVLAAGTLAFCVKYAVNANKWVTFSGSPHVYTGTNLTGGKIYDRTGARILNTTDGRVYSSDAAVRAATVHLLGDRYGYISAPLLGNFAEQMIGYDKITGLSEASKGTASARLTISADVQKAALQALGSYHGTVGVYNYKTGEILCAVTSPSYDPDNIPDIAGDETGDYDGVYLNRFFDAAYTPGSIFKLVTSAAALEADAASKDQTYTCTGETIIGGQEIICMGEHGTLSMTQALAHSCNVYYGELAAALGKDKLQAAADRLGLNGTLRCDGYTARSTVDLSDADEGSVAWAGIGQYTDQVTALQFLRFMGVIAGGGEAAEPYLMQKISRAGQTVYEAKTETTGQLLSAATATTLGGMMRSAVVNQYGAWQFGALT
;
A
#
# COMPACT_ATOMS: atom_id res chain seq x y z
N MET A 1 -60.74 -39.48 7.78
CA MET A 1 -60.26 -38.32 8.56
C MET A 1 -58.74 -38.36 8.82
N LYS A 2 -58.12 -39.42 9.36
CA LYS A 2 -56.68 -39.45 9.68
C LYS A 2 -55.72 -39.18 8.48
N LYS A 3 -56.05 -39.60 7.25
CA LYS A 3 -55.24 -39.30 6.03
C LYS A 3 -55.31 -37.83 5.60
N VAL A 4 -56.45 -37.16 5.79
CA VAL A 4 -56.61 -35.74 5.45
C VAL A 4 -55.84 -34.88 6.46
N SER A 5 -55.90 -35.22 7.75
CA SER A 5 -55.14 -34.48 8.79
C SER A 5 -53.61 -34.61 8.62
N ARG A 6 -53.10 -35.76 8.20
CA ARG A 6 -51.66 -35.93 7.90
C ARG A 6 -51.21 -35.11 6.68
N ARG A 7 -52.04 -35.04 5.61
CA ARG A 7 -51.77 -34.20 4.43
C ARG A 7 -51.80 -32.72 4.78
N ALA A 8 -52.76 -32.29 5.63
CA ALA A 8 -52.82 -30.90 6.10
C ALA A 8 -51.60 -30.51 6.97
N LEU A 9 -51.14 -31.42 7.86
CA LEU A 9 -49.91 -31.21 8.64
C LEU A 9 -48.65 -31.11 7.74
N PHE A 10 -48.57 -31.97 6.69
CA PHE A 10 -47.47 -31.90 5.76
C PHE A 10 -47.46 -30.59 4.95
N ALA A 11 -48.66 -30.18 4.47
CA ALA A 11 -48.81 -28.90 3.77
C ALA A 11 -48.47 -27.71 4.68
N LEU A 12 -48.86 -27.75 5.95
CA LEU A 12 -48.52 -26.71 6.94
C LEU A 12 -47.01 -26.68 7.18
N ALA A 13 -46.36 -27.81 7.37
CA ALA A 13 -44.90 -27.89 7.53
C ALA A 13 -44.15 -27.32 6.32
N LEU A 14 -44.62 -27.66 5.08
CA LEU A 14 -44.06 -27.10 3.86
C LEU A 14 -44.25 -25.58 3.77
N ALA A 15 -45.42 -25.08 4.13
CA ALA A 15 -45.71 -23.63 4.18
C ALA A 15 -44.80 -22.91 5.16
N ILE A 16 -44.57 -23.49 6.35
CA ILE A 16 -43.65 -22.92 7.35
C ILE A 16 -42.22 -22.88 6.84
N VAL A 17 -41.72 -23.94 6.20
CA VAL A 17 -40.37 -24.00 5.60
C VAL A 17 -40.24 -22.94 4.51
N LEU A 18 -41.23 -22.80 3.63
CA LEU A 18 -41.24 -21.78 2.59
C LEU A 18 -41.25 -20.37 3.16
N ALA A 19 -42.10 -20.12 4.17
CA ALA A 19 -42.18 -18.82 4.85
C ALA A 19 -40.84 -18.48 5.53
N ALA A 20 -40.23 -19.44 6.24
CA ALA A 20 -38.92 -19.26 6.87
C ALA A 20 -37.82 -19.00 5.85
N GLY A 21 -37.82 -19.74 4.73
CA GLY A 21 -36.88 -19.54 3.61
C GLY A 21 -37.04 -18.17 2.96
N THR A 22 -38.26 -17.73 2.72
CA THR A 22 -38.56 -16.39 2.19
C THR A 22 -38.10 -15.29 3.13
N LEU A 23 -38.40 -15.43 4.43
CA LEU A 23 -37.94 -14.47 5.43
C LEU A 23 -36.39 -14.38 5.48
N ALA A 24 -35.73 -15.53 5.50
CA ALA A 24 -34.27 -15.57 5.46
C ALA A 24 -33.69 -14.91 4.19
N PHE A 25 -34.33 -15.14 3.03
CA PHE A 25 -33.96 -14.46 1.78
C PHE A 25 -34.17 -12.95 1.86
N CYS A 26 -35.33 -12.48 2.39
CA CYS A 26 -35.62 -11.05 2.55
C CYS A 26 -34.57 -10.37 3.46
N VAL A 27 -34.21 -11.03 4.57
CA VAL A 27 -33.14 -10.53 5.46
C VAL A 27 -31.80 -10.46 4.73
N LYS A 28 -31.39 -11.54 4.03
CA LYS A 28 -30.16 -11.55 3.21
C LYS A 28 -30.17 -10.46 2.14
N TYR A 29 -31.29 -10.29 1.45
CA TYR A 29 -31.47 -9.23 0.45
C TYR A 29 -31.33 -7.84 1.11
N ALA A 30 -32.02 -7.59 2.20
CA ALA A 30 -31.97 -6.30 2.89
C ALA A 30 -30.55 -5.93 3.34
N VAL A 31 -29.72 -6.92 3.70
CA VAL A 31 -28.34 -6.71 4.17
C VAL A 31 -27.35 -6.60 3.01
N ASN A 32 -27.54 -7.41 1.94
CA ASN A 32 -26.49 -7.59 0.91
C ASN A 32 -26.86 -7.04 -0.47
N ALA A 33 -28.05 -6.44 -0.66
CA ALA A 33 -28.51 -6.02 -1.98
C ALA A 33 -27.50 -5.14 -2.73
N ASN A 34 -26.90 -4.17 -2.03
CA ASN A 34 -25.88 -3.29 -2.61
C ASN A 34 -24.67 -4.08 -3.13
N LYS A 35 -24.16 -5.02 -2.34
CA LYS A 35 -23.02 -5.89 -2.72
C LYS A 35 -23.37 -6.78 -3.91
N TRP A 36 -24.62 -7.27 -3.97
CA TRP A 36 -25.06 -8.10 -5.07
C TRP A 36 -25.19 -7.35 -6.39
N VAL A 37 -25.54 -6.07 -6.34
CA VAL A 37 -25.62 -5.22 -7.54
C VAL A 37 -24.24 -4.77 -8.01
N THR A 38 -23.34 -4.51 -7.07
CA THR A 38 -22.00 -3.98 -7.33
C THR A 38 -20.91 -5.05 -7.36
N PHE A 39 -21.26 -6.35 -7.52
CA PHE A 39 -20.25 -7.39 -7.65
C PHE A 39 -19.33 -7.13 -8.85
N SER A 40 -18.08 -7.51 -8.75
CA SER A 40 -17.09 -7.32 -9.80
C SER A 40 -17.55 -8.00 -11.11
N GLY A 41 -17.60 -7.23 -12.19
CA GLY A 41 -18.12 -7.68 -13.49
C GLY A 41 -19.63 -7.55 -13.67
N SER A 42 -20.38 -6.93 -12.73
CA SER A 42 -21.79 -6.61 -12.95
C SER A 42 -21.96 -5.68 -14.16
N PRO A 43 -22.66 -6.10 -15.24
CA PRO A 43 -22.79 -5.29 -16.46
C PRO A 43 -23.63 -4.02 -16.25
N HIS A 44 -24.30 -3.89 -15.12
CA HIS A 44 -25.09 -2.72 -14.78
C HIS A 44 -24.24 -1.58 -14.20
N VAL A 45 -23.06 -1.90 -13.68
CA VAL A 45 -22.21 -0.94 -12.99
C VAL A 45 -20.75 -0.95 -13.46
N TYR A 46 -20.38 -1.91 -14.32
CA TYR A 46 -19.04 -2.00 -14.88
C TYR A 46 -19.08 -2.07 -16.41
N THR A 47 -18.08 -1.47 -17.05
CA THR A 47 -17.71 -1.72 -18.44
C THR A 47 -16.35 -2.40 -18.42
N GLY A 48 -16.32 -3.70 -18.68
CA GLY A 48 -15.15 -4.52 -18.41
C GLY A 48 -14.85 -4.57 -16.91
N THR A 49 -13.65 -4.21 -16.52
CA THR A 49 -13.22 -4.11 -15.10
C THR A 49 -13.45 -2.72 -14.51
N ASN A 50 -13.89 -1.76 -15.31
CA ASN A 50 -13.99 -0.36 -14.92
C ASN A 50 -15.37 0.00 -14.39
N LEU A 51 -15.45 0.53 -13.17
CA LEU A 51 -16.68 1.06 -12.59
C LEU A 51 -17.20 2.23 -13.44
N THR A 52 -18.49 2.25 -13.73
CA THR A 52 -19.20 3.34 -14.42
C THR A 52 -20.12 4.08 -13.45
N GLY A 53 -20.11 5.39 -13.55
CA GLY A 53 -20.99 6.27 -12.77
C GLY A 53 -20.25 7.03 -11.65
N GLY A 54 -19.99 8.31 -11.91
CA GLY A 54 -19.41 9.23 -10.97
C GLY A 54 -18.28 10.07 -11.55
N LYS A 55 -17.89 11.06 -10.77
CA LYS A 55 -16.77 11.98 -11.08
C LYS A 55 -15.72 11.86 -9.98
N ILE A 56 -14.47 11.78 -10.40
CA ILE A 56 -13.34 11.61 -9.50
C ILE A 56 -12.52 12.89 -9.52
N TYR A 57 -12.24 13.40 -8.36
CA TYR A 57 -11.49 14.63 -8.13
C TYR A 57 -10.24 14.33 -7.31
N ASP A 58 -9.20 15.07 -7.53
CA ASP A 58 -8.06 15.11 -6.64
C ASP A 58 -8.39 15.89 -5.34
N ARG A 59 -7.43 15.98 -4.42
CA ARG A 59 -7.59 16.69 -3.14
C ARG A 59 -7.91 18.19 -3.30
N THR A 60 -7.48 18.81 -4.39
CA THR A 60 -7.69 20.25 -4.67
C THR A 60 -9.06 20.52 -5.28
N GLY A 61 -9.76 19.48 -5.75
CA GLY A 61 -11.03 19.55 -6.45
C GLY A 61 -10.88 19.61 -7.97
N ALA A 62 -9.67 19.40 -8.51
CA ALA A 62 -9.47 19.21 -9.94
C ALA A 62 -10.05 17.84 -10.38
N ARG A 63 -10.87 17.86 -11.44
CA ARG A 63 -11.47 16.62 -11.95
C ARG A 63 -10.44 15.82 -12.75
N ILE A 64 -10.13 14.62 -12.29
CA ILE A 64 -9.15 13.73 -12.91
C ILE A 64 -9.80 12.61 -13.74
N LEU A 65 -11.07 12.25 -13.45
CA LEU A 65 -11.83 11.28 -14.22
C LEU A 65 -13.33 11.55 -14.13
N ASN A 66 -14.06 11.31 -15.22
CA ASN A 66 -15.52 11.23 -15.25
C ASN A 66 -15.90 9.91 -15.90
N THR A 67 -16.73 9.09 -15.22
CA THR A 67 -17.19 7.79 -15.70
C THR A 67 -18.70 7.75 -15.97
N THR A 68 -19.37 8.91 -16.02
CA THR A 68 -20.82 8.99 -16.25
C THR A 68 -21.21 8.56 -17.66
N ASP A 69 -20.49 9.08 -18.68
CA ASP A 69 -20.69 8.78 -20.09
C ASP A 69 -19.37 8.33 -20.72
N GLY A 70 -19.02 7.07 -20.48
CA GLY A 70 -17.71 6.54 -20.84
C GLY A 70 -16.63 7.02 -19.86
N ARG A 71 -15.35 6.88 -20.23
CA ARG A 71 -14.22 7.33 -19.42
C ARG A 71 -13.60 8.60 -20.01
N VAL A 72 -13.83 9.72 -19.36
CA VAL A 72 -13.28 11.02 -19.74
C VAL A 72 -12.26 11.43 -18.69
N TYR A 73 -11.00 11.33 -19.02
CA TYR A 73 -9.88 11.68 -18.12
C TYR A 73 -9.64 13.20 -18.09
N SER A 74 -8.64 13.63 -17.31
CA SER A 74 -8.15 15.00 -17.31
C SER A 74 -7.78 15.49 -18.73
N SER A 75 -7.91 16.77 -19.00
CA SER A 75 -7.42 17.37 -20.26
C SER A 75 -5.89 17.41 -20.34
N ASP A 76 -5.17 17.36 -19.21
CA ASP A 76 -3.71 17.34 -19.16
C ASP A 76 -3.20 15.91 -19.34
N ALA A 77 -2.47 15.65 -20.44
CA ALA A 77 -1.89 14.35 -20.76
C ALA A 77 -0.92 13.83 -19.68
N ALA A 78 -0.15 14.72 -19.06
CA ALA A 78 0.79 14.36 -18.02
C ALA A 78 0.05 13.92 -16.72
N VAL A 79 -1.08 14.56 -16.40
CA VAL A 79 -1.94 14.13 -15.29
C VAL A 79 -2.57 12.78 -15.62
N ARG A 80 -3.02 12.55 -16.86
CA ARG A 80 -3.59 11.27 -17.29
C ARG A 80 -2.59 10.13 -17.09
N ALA A 81 -1.38 10.30 -17.62
CA ALA A 81 -0.31 9.32 -17.45
C ALA A 81 0.06 9.10 -15.98
N ALA A 82 0.14 10.18 -15.16
CA ALA A 82 0.50 10.08 -13.76
C ALA A 82 -0.58 9.44 -12.86
N THR A 83 -1.83 9.34 -13.32
CA THR A 83 -2.95 8.83 -12.52
C THR A 83 -3.53 7.52 -13.05
N VAL A 84 -3.10 7.02 -14.21
CA VAL A 84 -3.70 5.83 -14.85
C VAL A 84 -3.64 4.59 -13.97
N HIS A 85 -2.56 4.38 -13.20
CA HIS A 85 -2.43 3.23 -12.30
C HIS A 85 -3.37 3.28 -11.08
N LEU A 86 -3.92 4.45 -10.76
CA LEU A 86 -4.93 4.59 -9.70
C LEU A 86 -6.35 4.55 -10.25
N LEU A 87 -6.54 5.00 -11.49
CA LEU A 87 -7.86 5.17 -12.09
C LEU A 87 -8.23 4.05 -13.06
N GLY A 88 -7.24 3.31 -13.57
CA GLY A 88 -7.40 2.31 -14.64
C GLY A 88 -7.41 2.94 -16.03
N ASP A 89 -7.09 2.13 -17.03
CA ASP A 89 -7.14 2.50 -18.44
C ASP A 89 -8.51 2.21 -19.07
N ARG A 90 -8.68 2.53 -20.37
CA ARG A 90 -9.96 2.31 -21.07
C ARG A 90 -10.32 0.85 -21.25
N TYR A 91 -9.33 -0.02 -21.40
CA TYR A 91 -9.53 -1.42 -21.72
C TYR A 91 -9.46 -2.36 -20.52
N GLY A 92 -9.05 -1.84 -19.35
CA GLY A 92 -8.93 -2.62 -18.13
C GLY A 92 -7.66 -3.45 -18.03
N TYR A 93 -6.62 -3.11 -18.82
CA TYR A 93 -5.30 -3.74 -18.68
C TYR A 93 -4.63 -3.36 -17.35
N ILE A 94 -4.80 -2.10 -16.91
CA ILE A 94 -4.36 -1.66 -15.60
C ILE A 94 -5.49 -1.89 -14.60
N SER A 95 -5.26 -2.75 -13.63
CA SER A 95 -6.19 -2.96 -12.52
C SER A 95 -6.19 -1.74 -11.60
N ALA A 96 -7.38 -1.17 -11.37
CA ALA A 96 -7.60 -0.03 -10.48
C ALA A 96 -8.71 -0.36 -9.48
N PRO A 97 -8.43 -1.15 -8.45
CA PRO A 97 -9.44 -1.65 -7.52
C PRO A 97 -10.07 -0.56 -6.64
N LEU A 98 -9.46 0.62 -6.54
CA LEU A 98 -9.92 1.76 -5.74
C LEU A 98 -11.41 2.06 -5.95
N LEU A 99 -11.83 2.28 -7.19
CA LEU A 99 -13.23 2.63 -7.46
C LEU A 99 -14.17 1.46 -7.23
N GLY A 100 -13.74 0.23 -7.53
CA GLY A 100 -14.49 -0.98 -7.27
C GLY A 100 -14.73 -1.23 -5.78
N ASN A 101 -13.74 -0.91 -4.93
CA ASN A 101 -13.87 -1.01 -3.47
C ASN A 101 -14.97 -0.11 -2.90
N PHE A 102 -15.24 1.01 -3.56
CA PHE A 102 -16.29 1.97 -3.18
C PHE A 102 -17.51 1.95 -4.09
N ALA A 103 -17.72 0.87 -4.86
CA ALA A 103 -18.82 0.77 -5.82
C ALA A 103 -20.19 0.98 -5.18
N GLU A 104 -20.43 0.48 -3.98
CA GLU A 104 -21.71 0.66 -3.25
C GLU A 104 -22.02 2.14 -2.99
N GLN A 105 -21.00 2.92 -2.59
CA GLN A 105 -21.13 4.34 -2.31
C GLN A 105 -21.27 5.17 -3.58
N MET A 106 -20.58 4.74 -4.66
CA MET A 106 -20.59 5.43 -5.94
C MET A 106 -21.87 5.25 -6.74
N ILE A 107 -22.46 4.04 -6.74
CA ILE A 107 -23.56 3.69 -7.66
C ILE A 107 -24.93 4.11 -7.15
N GLY A 108 -25.19 4.07 -5.85
CA GLY A 108 -26.47 4.53 -5.30
C GLY A 108 -27.65 3.62 -5.60
N TYR A 109 -27.52 2.35 -5.25
CA TYR A 109 -28.62 1.39 -5.36
C TYR A 109 -29.73 1.65 -4.32
N ASP A 110 -30.96 1.77 -4.79
CA ASP A 110 -32.16 1.79 -3.95
C ASP A 110 -32.78 0.40 -3.89
N LYS A 111 -33.12 -0.07 -2.68
CA LYS A 111 -33.62 -1.45 -2.47
C LYS A 111 -35.04 -1.69 -3.01
N ILE A 112 -35.79 -0.62 -3.28
CA ILE A 112 -37.18 -0.68 -3.77
C ILE A 112 -37.24 -0.40 -5.26
N THR A 113 -36.56 0.67 -5.70
CA THR A 113 -36.61 1.14 -7.09
C THR A 113 -35.46 0.61 -7.95
N GLY A 114 -34.46 -0.01 -7.34
CA GLY A 114 -33.29 -0.53 -8.03
C GLY A 114 -32.28 0.56 -8.41
N LEU A 115 -31.50 0.29 -9.46
CA LEU A 115 -30.64 1.30 -10.10
C LEU A 115 -31.49 2.20 -10.98
N SER A 116 -31.47 3.50 -10.72
CA SER A 116 -32.10 4.47 -11.61
C SER A 116 -31.03 5.18 -12.44
N GLU A 117 -31.34 5.46 -13.72
CA GLU A 117 -30.46 6.28 -14.56
C GLU A 117 -30.23 7.68 -13.96
N ALA A 118 -31.22 8.21 -13.22
CA ALA A 118 -31.09 9.49 -12.52
C ALA A 118 -30.08 9.47 -11.35
N SER A 119 -29.82 8.29 -10.77
CA SER A 119 -28.81 8.14 -9.70
C SER A 119 -27.40 7.86 -10.25
N LYS A 120 -27.29 7.37 -11.49
CA LYS A 120 -26.00 7.19 -12.16
C LYS A 120 -25.35 8.57 -12.42
N GLY A 121 -24.09 8.68 -12.07
CA GLY A 121 -23.31 9.90 -12.30
C GLY A 121 -23.52 11.03 -11.30
N THR A 122 -24.36 10.85 -10.28
CA THR A 122 -24.51 11.85 -9.20
C THR A 122 -23.42 11.77 -8.16
N ALA A 123 -22.63 10.68 -8.16
CA ALA A 123 -21.52 10.52 -7.23
C ALA A 123 -20.34 11.40 -7.60
N SER A 124 -19.69 11.89 -6.56
CA SER A 124 -18.47 12.71 -6.62
C SER A 124 -17.51 12.15 -5.56
N ALA A 125 -16.43 11.52 -6.01
CA ALA A 125 -15.38 11.00 -5.14
C ALA A 125 -14.19 11.96 -5.15
N ARG A 126 -13.67 12.25 -3.98
CA ARG A 126 -12.44 13.02 -3.79
C ARG A 126 -11.36 12.10 -3.25
N LEU A 127 -10.22 12.06 -3.95
CA LEU A 127 -9.04 11.34 -3.53
C LEU A 127 -8.10 12.24 -2.72
N THR A 128 -7.21 11.61 -1.97
CA THR A 128 -6.18 12.31 -1.19
C THR A 128 -4.98 12.75 -2.04
N ILE A 129 -4.80 12.18 -3.23
CA ILE A 129 -3.69 12.54 -4.13
C ILE A 129 -3.81 13.97 -4.63
N SER A 130 -2.66 14.59 -4.94
CA SER A 130 -2.57 15.85 -5.69
C SER A 130 -2.15 15.54 -7.13
N ALA A 131 -2.94 15.98 -8.11
CA ALA A 131 -2.63 15.77 -9.52
C ALA A 131 -1.30 16.42 -9.92
N ASP A 132 -1.00 17.60 -9.37
CA ASP A 132 0.27 18.30 -9.62
C ASP A 132 1.47 17.55 -9.04
N VAL A 133 1.35 16.97 -7.83
CA VAL A 133 2.41 16.18 -7.21
C VAL A 133 2.59 14.86 -7.97
N GLN A 134 1.51 14.19 -8.39
CA GLN A 134 1.55 13.02 -9.26
C GLN A 134 2.33 13.30 -10.55
N LYS A 135 2.00 14.39 -11.23
CA LYS A 135 2.68 14.83 -12.46
C LYS A 135 4.16 15.10 -12.22
N ALA A 136 4.49 15.89 -11.20
CA ALA A 136 5.88 16.20 -10.86
C ALA A 136 6.69 14.93 -10.52
N ALA A 137 6.10 14.00 -9.80
CA ALA A 137 6.72 12.72 -9.44
C ALA A 137 6.98 11.84 -10.68
N LEU A 138 6.02 11.74 -11.62
CA LEU A 138 6.24 11.00 -12.85
C LEU A 138 7.34 11.63 -13.71
N GLN A 139 7.37 12.95 -13.80
CA GLN A 139 8.43 13.69 -14.51
C GLN A 139 9.81 13.47 -13.87
N ALA A 140 9.87 13.43 -12.53
CA ALA A 140 11.11 13.19 -11.81
C ALA A 140 11.64 11.76 -11.98
N LEU A 141 10.77 10.77 -12.15
CA LEU A 141 11.16 9.39 -12.48
C LEU A 141 11.79 9.31 -13.87
N GLY A 142 11.35 10.14 -14.83
CA GLY A 142 11.91 10.13 -16.20
C GLY A 142 11.84 8.74 -16.82
N SER A 143 12.98 8.18 -17.21
CA SER A 143 13.11 6.84 -17.79
C SER A 143 13.32 5.72 -16.76
N TYR A 144 13.37 6.02 -15.46
CA TYR A 144 13.52 4.98 -14.45
C TYR A 144 12.23 4.19 -14.28
N HIS A 145 12.32 2.87 -14.21
CA HIS A 145 11.25 1.99 -13.82
C HIS A 145 11.17 1.93 -12.29
N GLY A 146 10.07 2.41 -11.73
CA GLY A 146 9.96 2.50 -10.29
C GLY A 146 8.66 3.13 -9.81
N THR A 147 8.69 3.62 -8.58
CA THR A 147 7.53 4.27 -7.96
C THR A 147 7.94 5.43 -7.07
N VAL A 148 7.09 6.44 -6.97
CA VAL A 148 7.19 7.52 -5.98
C VAL A 148 5.93 7.54 -5.14
N GLY A 149 6.10 7.45 -3.82
CA GLY A 149 5.03 7.60 -2.84
C GLY A 149 5.27 8.78 -1.91
N VAL A 150 4.21 9.53 -1.63
CA VAL A 150 4.19 10.57 -0.59
C VAL A 150 3.00 10.33 0.31
N TYR A 151 3.24 10.25 1.60
CA TYR A 151 2.27 9.87 2.60
C TYR A 151 2.36 10.80 3.81
N ASN A 152 1.21 11.25 4.30
CA ASN A 152 1.13 12.01 5.54
C ASN A 152 0.92 11.06 6.71
N TYR A 153 1.97 10.79 7.46
CA TYR A 153 1.95 9.85 8.58
C TYR A 153 1.04 10.28 9.76
N LYS A 154 0.60 11.55 9.80
CA LYS A 154 -0.32 12.06 10.83
C LYS A 154 -1.78 11.88 10.47
N THR A 155 -2.12 11.93 9.18
CA THR A 155 -3.51 11.87 8.71
C THR A 155 -3.86 10.57 7.99
N GLY A 156 -2.86 9.84 7.46
CA GLY A 156 -3.05 8.66 6.63
C GLY A 156 -3.21 8.97 5.13
N GLU A 157 -3.31 10.23 4.74
CA GLU A 157 -3.51 10.61 3.35
C GLU A 157 -2.30 10.24 2.47
N ILE A 158 -2.53 9.46 1.42
CA ILE A 158 -1.55 9.26 0.35
C ILE A 158 -1.68 10.44 -0.60
N LEU A 159 -0.66 11.28 -0.64
CA LEU A 159 -0.63 12.51 -1.46
C LEU A 159 -0.10 12.24 -2.87
N CYS A 160 0.68 11.18 -3.02
CA CYS A 160 1.25 10.71 -4.28
C CYS A 160 1.44 9.18 -4.25
N ALA A 161 1.10 8.53 -5.36
CA ALA A 161 1.36 7.12 -5.62
C ALA A 161 1.51 6.94 -7.13
N VAL A 162 2.70 7.19 -7.65
CA VAL A 162 3.03 7.16 -9.07
C VAL A 162 3.83 5.92 -9.40
N THR A 163 3.54 5.31 -10.52
CA THR A 163 4.29 4.19 -11.09
C THR A 163 4.87 4.59 -12.45
N SER A 164 6.09 4.16 -12.74
CA SER A 164 6.76 4.21 -14.04
C SER A 164 7.28 2.80 -14.39
N PRO A 165 7.19 2.34 -15.66
CA PRO A 165 6.67 3.08 -16.80
C PRO A 165 5.16 3.31 -16.71
N SER A 166 4.69 4.29 -17.47
CA SER A 166 3.30 4.68 -17.56
C SER A 166 2.96 5.17 -18.96
N TYR A 167 1.67 5.33 -19.26
CA TYR A 167 1.22 5.87 -20.53
C TYR A 167 -0.04 6.73 -20.38
N ASP A 168 -0.30 7.54 -21.39
CA ASP A 168 -1.53 8.31 -21.50
C ASP A 168 -2.69 7.39 -21.96
N PRO A 169 -3.73 7.16 -21.12
CA PRO A 169 -4.85 6.28 -21.49
C PRO A 169 -5.70 6.78 -22.68
N ASP A 170 -5.54 8.05 -23.10
CA ASP A 170 -6.17 8.60 -24.31
C ASP A 170 -5.27 8.49 -25.54
N ASN A 171 -3.98 8.14 -25.37
CA ASN A 171 -3.02 7.94 -26.45
C ASN A 171 -2.08 6.78 -26.12
N ILE A 172 -2.62 5.54 -26.16
CA ILE A 172 -1.91 4.34 -25.76
C ILE A 172 -0.82 4.02 -26.78
N PRO A 173 0.45 3.85 -26.38
CA PRO A 173 1.52 3.43 -27.27
C PRO A 173 1.36 1.97 -27.72
N ASP A 174 2.12 1.56 -28.73
CA ASP A 174 2.22 0.15 -29.12
C ASP A 174 3.09 -0.62 -28.12
N ILE A 175 2.47 -1.02 -27.00
CA ILE A 175 3.15 -1.74 -25.92
C ILE A 175 3.53 -3.16 -26.35
N ALA A 176 2.71 -3.79 -27.22
CA ALA A 176 2.98 -5.15 -27.69
C ALA A 176 4.16 -5.23 -28.65
N GLY A 177 4.44 -4.14 -29.37
CA GLY A 177 5.58 -4.00 -30.26
C GLY A 177 6.84 -3.41 -29.62
N ASP A 178 6.85 -3.20 -28.29
CA ASP A 178 8.01 -2.66 -27.60
C ASP A 178 9.14 -3.68 -27.51
N GLU A 179 10.21 -3.45 -28.28
CA GLU A 179 11.44 -4.25 -28.26
C GLU A 179 12.53 -3.64 -27.34
N THR A 180 12.29 -2.44 -26.80
CA THR A 180 13.27 -1.69 -25.99
C THR A 180 13.15 -1.98 -24.50
N GLY A 181 12.00 -2.49 -24.06
CA GLY A 181 11.67 -2.68 -22.64
C GLY A 181 11.19 -1.41 -21.94
N ASP A 182 10.93 -0.35 -22.68
CA ASP A 182 10.48 0.94 -22.12
C ASP A 182 9.14 0.80 -21.38
N TYR A 183 8.32 -0.22 -21.74
CA TYR A 183 7.04 -0.52 -21.12
C TYR A 183 7.03 -1.79 -20.27
N ASP A 184 8.20 -2.32 -19.89
CA ASP A 184 8.28 -3.52 -19.05
C ASP A 184 7.56 -3.34 -17.72
N GLY A 185 6.51 -4.18 -17.50
CA GLY A 185 5.69 -4.12 -16.30
C GLY A 185 4.79 -2.89 -16.20
N VAL A 186 4.47 -2.23 -17.33
CA VAL A 186 3.64 -1.01 -17.40
C VAL A 186 2.23 -1.17 -16.82
N TYR A 187 1.70 -2.40 -16.78
CA TYR A 187 0.36 -2.67 -16.20
C TYR A 187 0.39 -2.89 -14.68
N LEU A 188 1.59 -3.03 -14.09
CA LEU A 188 1.75 -3.26 -12.66
C LEU A 188 1.73 -1.93 -11.89
N ASN A 189 0.90 -1.81 -10.88
CA ASN A 189 0.99 -0.69 -9.94
C ASN A 189 2.13 -0.96 -8.94
N ARG A 190 3.31 -0.41 -9.22
CA ARG A 190 4.54 -0.69 -8.45
C ARG A 190 4.49 -0.18 -7.02
N PHE A 191 3.62 0.76 -6.72
CA PHE A 191 3.50 1.30 -5.37
C PHE A 191 2.79 0.32 -4.41
N PHE A 192 1.77 -0.39 -4.92
CA PHE A 192 0.97 -1.30 -4.10
C PHE A 192 1.33 -2.77 -4.34
N ASP A 193 1.55 -3.16 -5.60
CA ASP A 193 1.53 -4.57 -6.00
C ASP A 193 2.93 -5.16 -6.20
N ALA A 194 3.99 -4.32 -6.27
CA ALA A 194 5.36 -4.79 -6.41
C ALA A 194 6.09 -4.84 -5.06
N ALA A 195 6.75 -5.97 -4.81
CA ALA A 195 7.67 -6.13 -3.70
C ALA A 195 9.12 -6.14 -4.22
N TYR A 196 10.02 -5.56 -3.47
CA TYR A 196 11.42 -5.38 -3.82
C TYR A 196 12.32 -5.89 -2.71
N THR A 197 13.49 -6.41 -3.06
CA THR A 197 14.56 -6.64 -2.10
C THR A 197 14.99 -5.30 -1.51
N PRO A 198 14.80 -5.05 -0.20
CA PRO A 198 14.99 -3.73 0.37
C PRO A 198 16.45 -3.30 0.43
N GLY A 199 17.37 -4.24 0.56
CA GLY A 199 18.78 -3.94 0.76
C GLY A 199 18.99 -3.07 2.00
N SER A 200 19.93 -2.13 1.91
CA SER A 200 20.41 -1.33 3.05
C SER A 200 19.35 -0.50 3.77
N ILE A 201 18.19 -0.24 3.19
CA ILE A 201 17.12 0.44 3.94
C ILE A 201 16.56 -0.46 5.06
N PHE A 202 16.68 -1.79 4.93
CA PHE A 202 16.25 -2.75 5.97
C PHE A 202 17.09 -2.66 7.25
N LYS A 203 18.29 -2.08 7.20
CA LYS A 203 19.11 -1.78 8.38
C LYS A 203 18.38 -0.95 9.43
N LEU A 204 17.39 -0.15 9.03
CA LEU A 204 16.50 0.54 9.96
C LEU A 204 15.61 -0.43 10.75
N VAL A 205 15.16 -1.52 10.11
CA VAL A 205 14.38 -2.59 10.77
C VAL A 205 15.26 -3.34 11.77
N THR A 206 16.48 -3.68 11.37
CA THR A 206 17.49 -4.34 12.24
C THR A 206 17.85 -3.45 13.44
N SER A 207 18.04 -2.14 13.19
CA SER A 207 18.28 -1.17 14.28
C SER A 207 17.07 -1.08 15.23
N ALA A 208 15.85 -1.03 14.68
CA ALA A 208 14.63 -1.03 15.48
C ALA A 208 14.53 -2.28 16.35
N ALA A 209 14.78 -3.46 15.76
CA ALA A 209 14.75 -4.73 16.46
C ALA A 209 15.75 -4.79 17.64
N ALA A 210 16.98 -4.32 17.39
CA ALA A 210 18.04 -4.28 18.42
C ALA A 210 17.71 -3.31 19.54
N LEU A 211 17.25 -2.09 19.21
CA LEU A 211 16.89 -1.05 20.20
C LEU A 211 15.67 -1.44 21.05
N GLU A 212 14.69 -2.12 20.48
CA GLU A 212 13.52 -2.64 21.20
C GLU A 212 13.90 -3.81 22.12
N ALA A 213 14.89 -4.61 21.72
CA ALA A 213 15.40 -5.71 22.55
C ALA A 213 16.26 -5.19 23.72
N ASP A 214 17.11 -4.21 23.47
CA ASP A 214 17.97 -3.55 24.46
C ASP A 214 18.36 -2.14 23.95
N ALA A 215 17.95 -1.11 24.67
CA ALA A 215 18.27 0.28 24.34
C ALA A 215 19.79 0.58 24.35
N ALA A 216 20.59 -0.21 25.07
CA ALA A 216 22.04 -0.10 25.08
C ALA A 216 22.71 -0.54 23.77
N SER A 217 21.97 -1.23 22.89
CA SER A 217 22.47 -1.65 21.56
C SER A 217 22.97 -0.47 20.72
N LYS A 218 22.46 0.74 20.95
CA LYS A 218 22.94 1.96 20.25
C LYS A 218 24.43 2.25 20.46
N ASP A 219 24.97 1.84 21.61
CA ASP A 219 26.35 2.09 22.04
C ASP A 219 27.27 0.87 21.73
N GLN A 220 26.69 -0.24 21.23
CA GLN A 220 27.44 -1.42 20.83
C GLN A 220 28.29 -1.10 19.61
N THR A 221 29.52 -1.60 19.59
CA THR A 221 30.47 -1.37 18.50
C THR A 221 30.93 -2.67 17.88
N TYR A 222 31.10 -2.64 16.54
CA TYR A 222 31.74 -3.70 15.78
C TYR A 222 32.84 -3.10 14.89
N THR A 223 33.86 -3.89 14.56
CA THR A 223 34.98 -3.46 13.72
C THR A 223 34.78 -4.00 12.32
N CYS A 224 34.70 -3.10 11.34
CA CYS A 224 34.60 -3.43 9.92
C CYS A 224 35.98 -3.35 9.26
N THR A 225 36.50 -4.48 8.79
CA THR A 225 37.75 -4.61 8.04
C THR A 225 37.51 -4.80 6.53
N GLY A 226 36.30 -4.45 6.06
CA GLY A 226 35.88 -4.63 4.67
C GLY A 226 35.05 -5.89 4.43
N GLU A 227 35.20 -6.92 5.24
CA GLU A 227 34.46 -8.18 5.17
C GLU A 227 34.41 -8.85 6.54
N THR A 228 33.52 -9.83 6.71
CA THR A 228 33.44 -10.74 7.85
C THR A 228 32.81 -12.06 7.41
N ILE A 229 33.05 -13.13 8.18
CA ILE A 229 32.41 -14.45 7.96
C ILE A 229 31.48 -14.73 9.13
N ILE A 230 30.18 -14.89 8.85
CA ILE A 230 29.14 -15.17 9.83
C ILE A 230 28.41 -16.47 9.42
N GLY A 231 28.35 -17.46 10.30
CA GLY A 231 27.70 -18.72 10.01
C GLY A 231 28.25 -19.44 8.76
N GLY A 232 29.52 -19.19 8.42
CA GLY A 232 30.19 -19.72 7.22
C GLY A 232 29.86 -18.97 5.92
N GLN A 233 29.11 -17.89 5.97
CA GLN A 233 28.82 -17.00 4.82
C GLN A 233 29.64 -15.72 4.92
N GLU A 234 30.18 -15.27 3.79
CA GLU A 234 30.95 -14.04 3.68
C GLU A 234 30.02 -12.84 3.52
N ILE A 235 30.21 -11.83 4.35
CA ILE A 235 29.49 -10.53 4.26
C ILE A 235 30.51 -9.46 3.86
N ILE A 236 30.41 -8.99 2.62
CA ILE A 236 31.29 -7.98 2.05
C ILE A 236 30.72 -6.57 2.27
N CYS A 237 31.58 -5.64 2.64
CA CYS A 237 31.25 -4.23 2.79
C CYS A 237 31.85 -3.40 1.64
N MET A 238 31.38 -2.15 1.51
CA MET A 238 31.86 -1.21 0.48
C MET A 238 33.28 -0.67 0.74
N GLY A 239 33.83 -0.94 1.92
CA GLY A 239 35.18 -0.54 2.34
C GLY A 239 35.44 -0.86 3.80
N GLU A 240 36.65 -0.56 4.25
CA GLU A 240 37.05 -0.69 5.65
C GLU A 240 36.60 0.54 6.45
N HIS A 241 35.69 0.35 7.41
CA HIS A 241 35.13 1.46 8.18
C HIS A 241 35.71 1.59 9.60
N GLY A 242 36.53 0.61 10.02
CA GLY A 242 37.06 0.55 11.39
C GLY A 242 35.96 0.25 12.43
N THR A 243 36.18 0.66 13.66
CA THR A 243 35.21 0.42 14.75
C THR A 243 34.12 1.48 14.72
N LEU A 244 32.87 1.04 14.58
CA LEU A 244 31.70 1.88 14.41
C LEU A 244 30.67 1.64 15.53
N SER A 245 30.00 2.69 15.98
CA SER A 245 28.73 2.62 16.68
C SER A 245 27.58 2.42 15.69
N MET A 246 26.38 2.08 16.18
CA MET A 246 25.17 1.90 15.34
C MET A 246 24.88 3.15 14.49
N THR A 247 25.00 4.35 15.06
CA THR A 247 24.79 5.61 14.32
C THR A 247 25.77 5.77 13.15
N GLN A 248 27.05 5.50 13.39
CA GLN A 248 28.08 5.58 12.35
C GLN A 248 27.87 4.48 11.30
N ALA A 249 27.56 3.27 11.73
CA ALA A 249 27.30 2.14 10.83
C ALA A 249 26.12 2.38 9.91
N LEU A 250 25.04 3.02 10.41
CA LEU A 250 23.89 3.40 9.58
C LEU A 250 24.29 4.44 8.54
N ALA A 251 25.07 5.46 8.95
CA ALA A 251 25.53 6.53 8.07
C ALA A 251 26.41 6.01 6.95
N HIS A 252 27.32 5.09 7.25
CA HIS A 252 28.20 4.43 6.25
C HIS A 252 27.54 3.25 5.53
N SER A 253 26.31 2.89 5.89
CA SER A 253 25.63 1.70 5.37
C SER A 253 26.48 0.42 5.53
N CYS A 254 27.18 0.25 6.65
CA CYS A 254 28.14 -0.81 6.90
C CYS A 254 27.47 -2.20 6.96
N ASN A 255 27.78 -3.09 6.02
CA ASN A 255 27.23 -4.43 5.96
C ASN A 255 27.78 -5.31 7.09
N VAL A 256 29.09 -5.20 7.39
CA VAL A 256 29.72 -5.98 8.48
C VAL A 256 29.05 -5.69 9.82
N TYR A 257 28.92 -4.40 10.18
CA TYR A 257 28.24 -4.02 11.42
C TYR A 257 26.84 -4.63 11.54
N TYR A 258 26.02 -4.48 10.48
CA TYR A 258 24.62 -4.93 10.52
C TYR A 258 24.46 -6.43 10.39
N GLY A 259 25.39 -7.13 9.71
CA GLY A 259 25.44 -8.58 9.70
C GLY A 259 25.73 -9.15 11.10
N GLU A 260 26.78 -8.61 11.77
CA GLU A 260 27.13 -8.99 13.16
C GLU A 260 26.00 -8.66 14.13
N LEU A 261 25.39 -7.48 14.02
CA LEU A 261 24.26 -7.09 14.87
C LEU A 261 23.06 -8.03 14.68
N ALA A 262 22.73 -8.38 13.45
CA ALA A 262 21.61 -9.28 13.15
C ALA A 262 21.88 -10.71 13.66
N ALA A 263 23.09 -11.23 13.48
CA ALA A 263 23.50 -12.53 14.00
C ALA A 263 23.41 -12.55 15.54
N ALA A 264 23.93 -11.53 16.21
CA ALA A 264 23.86 -11.40 17.67
C ALA A 264 22.42 -11.24 18.20
N LEU A 265 21.55 -10.56 17.44
CA LEU A 265 20.12 -10.39 17.74
C LEU A 265 19.37 -11.72 17.64
N GLY A 266 19.70 -12.51 16.62
CA GLY A 266 19.09 -13.79 16.28
C GLY A 266 17.79 -13.66 15.50
N LYS A 267 17.44 -14.75 14.76
CA LYS A 267 16.31 -14.79 13.84
C LYS A 267 14.97 -14.45 14.48
N ASP A 268 14.72 -14.94 15.69
CA ASP A 268 13.40 -14.79 16.33
C ASP A 268 13.07 -13.33 16.64
N LYS A 269 14.04 -12.55 17.09
CA LYS A 269 13.84 -11.13 17.41
C LYS A 269 13.74 -10.29 16.13
N LEU A 270 14.53 -10.61 15.10
CA LEU A 270 14.47 -9.92 13.81
C LEU A 270 13.14 -10.21 13.10
N GLN A 271 12.69 -11.49 13.10
CA GLN A 271 11.38 -11.88 12.58
C GLN A 271 10.25 -11.16 13.31
N ALA A 272 10.24 -11.20 14.63
CA ALA A 272 9.22 -10.55 15.45
C ALA A 272 9.15 -9.04 15.22
N ALA A 273 10.27 -8.38 14.94
CA ALA A 273 10.29 -6.97 14.57
C ALA A 273 9.68 -6.74 13.19
N ALA A 274 10.04 -7.54 12.18
CA ALA A 274 9.46 -7.45 10.85
C ALA A 274 7.94 -7.67 10.87
N ASP A 275 7.47 -8.67 11.64
CA ASP A 275 6.04 -8.96 11.83
C ASP A 275 5.31 -7.78 12.47
N ARG A 276 5.82 -7.27 13.58
CA ARG A 276 5.23 -6.15 14.32
C ARG A 276 5.17 -4.88 13.49
N LEU A 277 6.18 -4.61 12.66
CA LEU A 277 6.24 -3.44 11.78
C LEU A 277 5.37 -3.60 10.52
N GLY A 278 4.77 -4.77 10.32
CA GLY A 278 3.92 -5.07 9.16
C GLY A 278 4.70 -5.26 7.87
N LEU A 279 5.98 -5.67 7.97
CA LEU A 279 6.86 -5.97 6.83
C LEU A 279 6.89 -7.47 6.49
N ASN A 280 6.08 -8.27 7.18
CA ASN A 280 5.79 -9.66 6.85
C ASN A 280 4.27 -9.86 6.89
N GLY A 281 3.63 -9.84 5.73
CA GLY A 281 2.18 -9.94 5.63
C GLY A 281 1.54 -8.93 4.67
N THR A 282 0.25 -8.73 4.84
CA THR A 282 -0.58 -7.97 3.92
C THR A 282 -1.07 -6.67 4.54
N LEU A 283 -0.89 -5.56 3.85
CA LEU A 283 -1.53 -4.28 4.12
C LEU A 283 -2.60 -4.01 3.07
N ARG A 284 -3.82 -3.72 3.50
CA ARG A 284 -4.93 -3.34 2.62
C ARG A 284 -5.09 -1.82 2.64
N CYS A 285 -5.24 -1.23 1.45
CA CYS A 285 -5.44 0.20 1.28
C CYS A 285 -6.45 0.43 0.15
N ASP A 286 -7.69 0.76 0.51
CA ASP A 286 -8.75 1.15 -0.42
C ASP A 286 -8.90 0.25 -1.68
N GLY A 287 -8.89 -1.08 -1.46
CA GLY A 287 -9.01 -2.08 -2.52
C GLY A 287 -7.68 -2.64 -3.01
N TYR A 288 -6.57 -1.93 -2.84
CA TYR A 288 -5.22 -2.45 -3.08
C TYR A 288 -4.78 -3.39 -1.96
N THR A 289 -3.89 -4.31 -2.30
CA THR A 289 -3.34 -5.30 -1.37
C THR A 289 -1.83 -5.34 -1.53
N ALA A 290 -1.11 -4.62 -0.66
CA ALA A 290 0.34 -4.67 -0.59
C ALA A 290 0.78 -5.87 0.25
N ARG A 291 1.70 -6.69 -0.26
CA ARG A 291 2.22 -7.85 0.46
C ARG A 291 3.74 -7.83 0.50
N SER A 292 4.28 -7.76 1.71
CA SER A 292 5.69 -7.95 1.99
C SER A 292 5.94 -9.32 2.61
N THR A 293 7.15 -9.84 2.47
CA THR A 293 7.58 -11.12 3.04
C THR A 293 8.97 -10.96 3.65
N VAL A 294 9.08 -11.32 4.91
CA VAL A 294 10.34 -11.52 5.63
C VAL A 294 10.18 -12.83 6.37
N ASP A 295 10.80 -13.89 5.86
CA ASP A 295 10.66 -15.24 6.43
C ASP A 295 12.04 -15.79 6.82
N LEU A 296 12.26 -15.85 8.13
CA LEU A 296 13.48 -16.34 8.74
C LEU A 296 13.31 -17.73 9.39
N SER A 297 12.20 -18.43 9.13
CA SER A 297 11.88 -19.73 9.76
C SER A 297 13.01 -20.74 9.60
N ASP A 298 13.56 -20.84 8.38
CA ASP A 298 14.64 -21.77 8.01
C ASP A 298 16.02 -21.10 7.98
N ALA A 299 16.15 -19.83 8.42
CA ALA A 299 17.40 -19.09 8.37
C ALA A 299 18.42 -19.65 9.39
N ASP A 300 19.61 -19.94 8.92
CA ASP A 300 20.82 -20.13 9.72
C ASP A 300 21.44 -18.77 10.10
N GLU A 301 22.53 -18.78 10.87
CA GLU A 301 23.19 -17.56 11.35
C GLU A 301 23.66 -16.65 10.20
N GLY A 302 24.23 -17.21 9.14
CA GLY A 302 24.66 -16.46 7.96
C GLY A 302 23.49 -15.86 7.20
N SER A 303 22.40 -16.60 7.05
CA SER A 303 21.15 -16.15 6.42
C SER A 303 20.50 -15.02 7.23
N VAL A 304 20.55 -15.08 8.57
CA VAL A 304 20.10 -13.99 9.45
C VAL A 304 20.94 -12.74 9.26
N ALA A 305 22.26 -12.88 9.11
CA ALA A 305 23.15 -11.76 8.83
C ALA A 305 22.80 -11.09 7.49
N TRP A 306 22.53 -11.87 6.44
CA TRP A 306 22.07 -11.37 5.14
C TRP A 306 20.70 -10.69 5.21
N ALA A 307 19.75 -11.27 5.94
CA ALA A 307 18.44 -10.64 6.19
C ALA A 307 18.58 -9.32 6.93
N GLY A 308 19.49 -9.23 7.92
CA GLY A 308 19.77 -7.99 8.64
C GLY A 308 20.23 -6.81 7.78
N ILE A 309 20.74 -7.09 6.58
CA ILE A 309 21.09 -6.10 5.57
C ILE A 309 20.10 -6.04 4.39
N GLY A 310 18.97 -6.77 4.51
CA GLY A 310 17.88 -6.74 3.55
C GLY A 310 18.14 -7.53 2.26
N GLN A 311 18.85 -8.65 2.32
CA GLN A 311 19.35 -9.37 1.13
C GLN A 311 19.00 -10.88 1.12
N TYR A 312 18.31 -11.41 2.12
CA TYR A 312 17.93 -12.83 2.16
C TYR A 312 16.64 -13.10 1.39
N THR A 313 15.56 -13.40 2.10
CA THR A 313 14.20 -13.58 1.52
C THR A 313 13.36 -12.32 1.58
N ASP A 314 13.96 -11.23 2.04
CA ASP A 314 13.27 -9.98 2.31
C ASP A 314 12.72 -9.38 1.01
N GLN A 315 11.41 -9.22 0.96
CA GLN A 315 10.68 -8.58 -0.12
C GLN A 315 9.68 -7.60 0.49
N VAL A 316 9.86 -6.31 0.26
CA VAL A 316 9.00 -5.27 0.84
C VAL A 316 8.34 -4.41 -0.23
N THR A 317 7.08 -4.06 -0.02
CA THR A 317 6.38 -3.11 -0.90
C THR A 317 6.71 -1.68 -0.50
N ALA A 318 6.66 -0.77 -1.47
CA ALA A 318 6.90 0.65 -1.23
C ALA A 318 5.93 1.20 -0.17
N LEU A 319 4.64 0.84 -0.23
CA LEU A 319 3.63 1.30 0.72
C LEU A 319 3.93 0.85 2.16
N GLN A 320 4.26 -0.44 2.37
CA GLN A 320 4.51 -0.95 3.72
C GLN A 320 5.78 -0.36 4.31
N PHE A 321 6.82 -0.19 3.49
CA PHE A 321 8.05 0.44 3.96
C PHE A 321 7.83 1.94 4.27
N LEU A 322 7.07 2.65 3.43
CA LEU A 322 6.71 4.06 3.66
C LEU A 322 5.90 4.24 4.94
N ARG A 323 4.97 3.31 5.24
CA ARG A 323 4.23 3.27 6.51
C ARG A 323 5.18 3.09 7.70
N PHE A 324 6.17 2.20 7.61
CA PHE A 324 7.20 2.04 8.64
C PHE A 324 8.02 3.33 8.84
N MET A 325 8.40 4.03 7.77
CA MET A 325 9.04 5.35 7.88
C MET A 325 8.13 6.35 8.61
N GLY A 326 6.82 6.29 8.37
CA GLY A 326 5.82 7.07 9.08
C GLY A 326 5.79 6.75 10.58
N VAL A 327 5.92 5.48 10.97
CA VAL A 327 6.00 5.04 12.37
C VAL A 327 7.22 5.65 13.07
N ILE A 328 8.38 5.68 12.41
CA ILE A 328 9.58 6.36 12.97
C ILE A 328 9.30 7.85 13.16
N ALA A 329 8.78 8.52 12.11
CA ALA A 329 8.51 9.96 12.14
C ALA A 329 7.41 10.35 13.14
N GLY A 330 6.46 9.45 13.41
CA GLY A 330 5.34 9.64 14.33
C GLY A 330 5.63 9.31 15.79
N GLY A 331 6.88 9.00 16.14
CA GLY A 331 7.24 8.68 17.53
C GLY A 331 6.84 7.26 17.95
N GLY A 332 6.74 6.35 17.00
CA GLY A 332 6.47 4.94 17.19
C GLY A 332 5.08 4.49 16.72
N GLU A 333 4.23 5.41 16.29
CA GLU A 333 2.93 5.12 15.63
C GLU A 333 2.74 6.01 14.40
N ALA A 334 1.85 5.60 13.49
CA ALA A 334 1.47 6.39 12.33
C ALA A 334 0.00 6.22 12.03
N ALA A 335 -0.58 7.09 11.20
CA ALA A 335 -1.90 6.86 10.65
C ALA A 335 -1.85 5.79 9.56
N GLU A 336 -2.88 4.95 9.46
CA GLU A 336 -3.00 3.96 8.37
C GLU A 336 -3.25 4.66 7.02
N PRO A 337 -2.58 4.23 5.93
CA PRO A 337 -2.68 4.90 4.65
C PRO A 337 -4.02 4.68 3.95
N TYR A 338 -4.55 5.73 3.32
CA TYR A 338 -5.76 5.68 2.50
C TYR A 338 -5.71 6.66 1.32
N LEU A 339 -6.52 6.39 0.29
CA LEU A 339 -6.65 7.19 -0.94
C LEU A 339 -8.00 7.88 -1.07
N MET A 340 -9.09 7.23 -0.62
CA MET A 340 -10.44 7.79 -0.75
C MET A 340 -10.73 8.73 0.41
N GLN A 341 -10.76 10.03 0.16
CA GLN A 341 -11.05 11.02 1.18
C GLN A 341 -12.55 11.11 1.47
N LYS A 342 -13.37 11.23 0.41
CA LYS A 342 -14.80 11.48 0.57
C LYS A 342 -15.58 11.08 -0.66
N ILE A 343 -16.79 10.56 -0.47
CA ILE A 343 -17.77 10.37 -1.55
C ILE A 343 -19.04 11.10 -1.17
N SER A 344 -19.53 11.93 -2.09
CA SER A 344 -20.84 12.59 -2.00
C SER A 344 -21.71 12.11 -3.15
N ARG A 345 -23.01 11.92 -2.91
CA ARG A 345 -24.00 11.54 -3.90
C ARG A 345 -25.25 12.42 -3.73
N ALA A 346 -25.72 13.01 -4.82
CA ALA A 346 -26.83 13.97 -4.79
C ALA A 346 -26.65 15.08 -3.73
N GLY A 347 -25.43 15.56 -3.55
CA GLY A 347 -25.09 16.58 -2.56
C GLY A 347 -24.92 16.11 -1.11
N GLN A 348 -25.20 14.83 -0.82
CA GLN A 348 -25.05 14.27 0.53
C GLN A 348 -23.74 13.47 0.63
N THR A 349 -23.06 13.60 1.75
CA THR A 349 -21.89 12.75 2.07
C THR A 349 -22.33 11.35 2.39
N VAL A 350 -21.85 10.36 1.62
CA VAL A 350 -22.12 8.93 1.82
C VAL A 350 -20.93 8.15 2.34
N TYR A 351 -19.75 8.72 2.21
CA TYR A 351 -18.51 8.21 2.79
C TYR A 351 -17.57 9.38 3.11
N GLU A 352 -16.88 9.30 4.21
CA GLU A 352 -15.79 10.19 4.60
C GLU A 352 -14.78 9.39 5.40
N ALA A 353 -13.51 9.43 4.96
CA ALA A 353 -12.43 8.73 5.62
C ALA A 353 -12.24 9.25 7.05
N LYS A 354 -11.86 8.33 7.92
CA LYS A 354 -11.42 8.64 9.29
C LYS A 354 -9.97 8.22 9.43
N THR A 355 -9.18 9.03 10.10
CA THR A 355 -7.83 8.65 10.46
C THR A 355 -7.86 7.48 11.42
N GLU A 356 -7.31 6.36 11.01
CA GLU A 356 -7.03 5.20 11.85
C GLU A 356 -5.53 5.16 12.14
N THR A 357 -5.11 4.62 13.27
CA THR A 357 -3.69 4.56 13.63
C THR A 357 -3.21 3.11 13.70
N THR A 358 -1.92 2.94 13.44
CA THR A 358 -1.25 1.63 13.57
C THR A 358 -1.23 1.11 15.01
N GLY A 359 -1.53 1.98 15.99
CA GLY A 359 -1.10 1.79 17.36
C GLY A 359 0.41 1.91 17.51
N GLN A 360 0.90 1.73 18.74
CA GLN A 360 2.34 1.85 19.05
C GLN A 360 3.09 0.61 18.54
N LEU A 361 3.82 0.74 17.43
CA LEU A 361 4.63 -0.33 16.84
C LEU A 361 6.10 -0.29 17.30
N LEU A 362 6.59 0.90 17.68
CA LEU A 362 7.90 1.11 18.30
C LEU A 362 7.72 1.91 19.56
N SER A 363 8.63 1.76 20.54
CA SER A 363 8.70 2.69 21.65
C SER A 363 9.06 4.10 21.17
N ALA A 364 8.56 5.13 21.83
CA ALA A 364 8.91 6.52 21.49
C ALA A 364 10.43 6.78 21.58
N ALA A 365 11.11 6.09 22.49
CA ALA A 365 12.56 6.15 22.63
C ALA A 365 13.28 5.57 21.40
N THR A 366 12.87 4.40 20.93
CA THR A 366 13.40 3.78 19.72
C THR A 366 13.16 4.66 18.50
N ALA A 367 11.93 5.15 18.29
CA ALA A 367 11.61 6.03 17.18
C ALA A 367 12.44 7.31 17.18
N THR A 368 12.62 7.94 18.34
CA THR A 368 13.47 9.13 18.51
C THR A 368 14.92 8.83 18.18
N THR A 369 15.45 7.69 18.66
CA THR A 369 16.82 7.26 18.38
C THR A 369 17.05 7.04 16.90
N LEU A 370 16.15 6.30 16.22
CA LEU A 370 16.21 6.05 14.78
C LEU A 370 16.15 7.35 13.97
N GLY A 371 15.22 8.26 14.31
CA GLY A 371 15.12 9.57 13.66
C GLY A 371 16.40 10.39 13.80
N GLY A 372 17.02 10.36 14.99
CA GLY A 372 18.32 10.99 15.25
C GLY A 372 19.46 10.39 14.43
N MET A 373 19.50 9.06 14.30
CA MET A 373 20.49 8.35 13.50
C MET A 373 20.35 8.67 11.99
N MET A 374 19.11 8.69 11.48
CA MET A 374 18.80 9.05 10.10
C MET A 374 19.21 10.51 9.81
N ARG A 375 18.90 11.44 10.72
CA ARG A 375 19.33 12.84 10.60
C ARG A 375 20.87 12.95 10.61
N SER A 376 21.53 12.21 11.49
CA SER A 376 23.01 12.17 11.56
C SER A 376 23.62 11.69 10.23
N ALA A 377 23.04 10.66 9.59
CA ALA A 377 23.50 10.18 8.29
C ALA A 377 23.38 11.28 7.21
N VAL A 378 22.25 12.01 7.19
CA VAL A 378 22.05 13.13 6.24
C VAL A 378 23.07 14.24 6.47
N VAL A 379 23.24 14.68 7.73
CA VAL A 379 24.09 15.84 8.04
C VAL A 379 25.58 15.52 7.88
N ASN A 380 26.02 14.36 8.36
CA ASN A 380 27.43 14.03 8.49
C ASN A 380 28.01 13.22 7.34
N GLN A 381 27.18 12.46 6.60
CA GLN A 381 27.65 11.57 5.53
C GLN A 381 27.18 11.99 4.14
N TYR A 382 25.88 12.23 3.96
CA TYR A 382 25.32 12.54 2.63
C TYR A 382 25.38 14.03 2.26
N GLY A 383 25.50 14.89 3.26
CA GLY A 383 25.58 16.34 3.10
C GLY A 383 24.18 17.02 3.10
N ALA A 384 23.92 17.82 4.14
CA ALA A 384 22.65 18.53 4.30
C ALA A 384 22.33 19.47 3.12
N TRP A 385 23.36 19.96 2.41
CA TRP A 385 23.22 20.84 1.25
C TRP A 385 22.44 20.21 0.09
N GLN A 386 22.40 18.87 -0.02
CA GLN A 386 21.63 18.16 -1.05
C GLN A 386 20.11 18.31 -0.85
N PHE A 387 19.69 18.62 0.37
CA PHE A 387 18.27 18.70 0.75
C PHE A 387 17.75 20.14 0.84
N GLY A 388 18.62 21.15 0.59
CA GLY A 388 18.26 22.57 0.53
C GLY A 388 17.45 23.02 1.73
N ALA A 389 16.28 23.63 1.49
CA ALA A 389 15.40 24.17 2.52
C ALA A 389 14.61 23.10 3.32
N LEU A 390 14.84 21.83 3.08
CA LEU A 390 14.17 20.72 3.80
C LEU A 390 14.87 20.37 5.12
N THR A 391 15.96 21.02 5.45
CA THR A 391 16.77 20.75 6.65
C THR A 391 16.36 21.63 7.84
#